data_c8e6ffcc62cb57c360ba8955f9279a8d
#
_entry.id   c8e6ffcc62cb57c360ba8955f9279a8d
#
_cell.length_a   1.000
_cell.length_b   1.000
_cell.length_c   1.000
_cell.angle_alpha   90.00
_cell.angle_beta   90.00
_cell.angle_gamma   90.00
#
_symmetry.space_group_name_H-M   'P 1'
#
loop_
_entity.id
_entity.type
_entity.pdbx_description
1 polymer ?
#
loop_
_entity_poly.entity_id
_entity_poly.type
_entity_poly.pdbx_seq_one_letter_code
_entity_poly.pdbx_strand_id
1 'polypeptide(L)'
;MDKTTIYIFKLVSVCLVFVTSISAGGSKKKEETIALKKQIYGLHKVDEETSSIPYLERYLELSQNELYFKLLYAKALLYRNDLSVPKPDEPAEDRINKAKIIQKNYNLASKLFQENVLHLEKVRPRDPNLGRWYYLWAFSEWFSDNKEKSIKLFLKAVKLDYRLTESYYNIASLYESLGQWKDASLYWRKFEKAEKELEEED
;
A
#
# COMPACT_ATOMS: atom_id res chain seq x y z
N MET A 1 31.69 5.42 55.99
CA MET A 1 30.57 5.05 55.10
C MET A 1 30.48 3.53 55.09
N ASP A 2 29.33 2.99 55.44
CA ASP A 2 29.08 1.57 55.50
C ASP A 2 29.01 0.97 54.06
N LYS A 3 29.50 -0.28 53.92
CA LYS A 3 29.53 -0.97 52.63
C LYS A 3 28.14 -1.05 51.96
N THR A 4 27.09 -1.06 52.76
CA THR A 4 25.69 -1.03 52.34
C THR A 4 25.31 0.26 51.63
N THR A 5 25.80 1.43 52.13
CA THR A 5 25.57 2.72 51.55
C THR A 5 26.25 2.87 50.18
N ILE A 6 27.44 2.29 50.01
CA ILE A 6 28.14 2.29 48.72
C ILE A 6 27.43 1.46 47.67
N TYR A 7 26.82 0.31 48.08
CA TYR A 7 26.04 -0.55 47.15
C TYR A 7 24.76 0.10 46.69
N ILE A 8 24.05 0.81 47.59
CA ILE A 8 22.82 1.56 47.24
C ILE A 8 23.14 2.69 46.28
N PHE A 9 24.23 3.44 46.46
CA PHE A 9 24.64 4.52 45.55
C PHE A 9 25.05 3.96 44.14
N LYS A 10 25.71 2.82 44.07
CA LYS A 10 26.03 2.18 42.80
C LYS A 10 24.78 1.67 42.08
N LEU A 11 23.82 1.07 42.78
CA LEU A 11 22.56 0.59 42.17
C LEU A 11 21.72 1.78 41.67
N VAL A 12 21.59 2.85 42.41
CA VAL A 12 20.87 4.07 42.02
C VAL A 12 21.53 4.73 40.81
N SER A 13 22.85 4.80 40.78
CA SER A 13 23.59 5.35 39.62
C SER A 13 23.42 4.55 38.37
N VAL A 14 23.43 3.20 38.45
CA VAL A 14 23.19 2.30 37.30
C VAL A 14 21.74 2.42 36.83
N CYS A 15 20.76 2.48 37.74
CA CYS A 15 19.35 2.68 37.36
C CYS A 15 19.11 4.06 36.70
N LEU A 16 19.75 5.13 37.18
CA LEU A 16 19.65 6.47 36.58
C LEU A 16 20.26 6.50 35.17
N VAL A 17 21.40 5.86 34.94
CA VAL A 17 22.02 5.76 33.58
C VAL A 17 21.13 4.95 32.64
N PHE A 18 20.51 3.85 33.10
CA PHE A 18 19.56 3.07 32.30
C PHE A 18 18.29 3.85 31.96
N VAL A 19 17.72 4.57 32.93
CA VAL A 19 16.51 5.38 32.72
C VAL A 19 16.77 6.55 31.78
N THR A 20 17.92 7.21 31.87
CA THR A 20 18.26 8.32 30.98
C THR A 20 18.58 7.83 29.55
N SER A 21 19.23 6.68 29.37
CA SER A 21 19.48 6.10 28.05
C SER A 21 18.20 5.57 27.38
N ILE A 22 17.25 5.03 28.14
CA ILE A 22 15.93 4.62 27.62
C ILE A 22 15.10 5.84 27.22
N SER A 23 15.10 6.92 28.01
CA SER A 23 14.35 8.14 27.69
C SER A 23 14.94 8.88 26.47
N ALA A 24 16.26 8.95 26.35
CA ALA A 24 16.95 9.55 25.20
C ALA A 24 16.71 8.75 23.90
N GLY A 25 16.69 7.42 23.97
CA GLY A 25 16.37 6.55 22.85
C GLY A 25 14.90 6.68 22.40
N GLY A 26 13.99 6.82 23.34
CA GLY A 26 12.56 7.05 23.06
C GLY A 26 12.29 8.40 22.40
N SER A 27 12.96 9.46 22.81
CA SER A 27 12.84 10.79 22.20
C SER A 27 13.35 10.80 20.76
N LYS A 28 14.53 10.27 20.49
CA LYS A 28 15.11 10.17 19.15
C LYS A 28 14.23 9.36 18.20
N LYS A 29 13.72 8.21 18.64
CA LYS A 29 12.80 7.38 17.85
C LYS A 29 11.51 8.15 17.51
N LYS A 30 10.95 8.90 18.44
CA LYS A 30 9.75 9.72 18.22
C LYS A 30 10.00 10.84 17.20
N GLU A 31 11.12 11.56 17.32
CA GLU A 31 11.51 12.61 16.39
C GLU A 31 11.73 12.07 14.98
N GLU A 32 12.45 10.95 14.83
CA GLU A 32 12.65 10.26 13.55
C GLU A 32 11.31 9.85 12.92
N THR A 33 10.39 9.29 13.72
CA THR A 33 9.06 8.87 13.25
C THR A 33 8.25 10.07 12.73
N ILE A 34 8.32 11.23 13.38
CA ILE A 34 7.63 12.45 12.94
C ILE A 34 8.24 12.96 11.62
N ALA A 35 9.56 12.98 11.52
CA ALA A 35 10.26 13.42 10.31
C ALA A 35 9.91 12.52 9.09
N LEU A 36 9.91 11.21 9.28
CA LEU A 36 9.54 10.24 8.25
C LEU A 36 8.07 10.41 7.80
N LYS A 37 7.12 10.59 8.73
CA LYS A 37 5.72 10.89 8.39
C LYS A 37 5.61 12.12 7.49
N LYS A 38 6.29 13.21 7.84
CA LYS A 38 6.26 14.45 7.06
C LYS A 38 6.80 14.24 5.63
N GLN A 39 7.89 13.49 5.48
CA GLN A 39 8.46 13.18 4.17
C GLN A 39 7.52 12.30 3.34
N ILE A 40 7.00 11.21 3.91
CA ILE A 40 6.05 10.31 3.23
C ILE A 40 4.83 11.10 2.73
N TYR A 41 4.19 11.90 3.58
CA TYR A 41 3.03 12.70 3.17
C TYR A 41 3.39 13.75 2.11
N GLY A 42 4.57 14.37 2.19
CA GLY A 42 5.06 15.31 1.19
C GLY A 42 5.15 14.66 -0.19
N LEU A 43 5.77 13.48 -0.28
CA LEU A 43 5.94 12.74 -1.53
C LEU A 43 4.59 12.26 -2.10
N HIS A 44 3.68 11.75 -1.26
CA HIS A 44 2.34 11.33 -1.71
C HIS A 44 1.44 12.51 -2.15
N LYS A 45 1.74 13.72 -1.71
CA LYS A 45 1.00 14.91 -2.13
C LYS A 45 1.37 15.37 -3.55
N VAL A 46 2.56 15.03 -4.01
CA VAL A 46 3.07 15.39 -5.35
C VAL A 46 3.16 14.19 -6.29
N ASP A 47 2.41 13.12 -5.97
CA ASP A 47 2.35 11.86 -6.74
C ASP A 47 3.71 11.16 -6.96
N GLU A 48 4.64 11.36 -6.03
CA GLU A 48 5.95 10.69 -6.01
C GLU A 48 5.97 9.49 -5.06
N GLU A 49 4.95 8.62 -5.13
CA GLU A 49 4.81 7.47 -4.23
C GLU A 49 6.03 6.56 -4.24
N THR A 50 6.62 6.33 -5.40
CA THR A 50 7.80 5.45 -5.53
C THR A 50 8.98 5.96 -4.71
N SER A 51 9.20 7.28 -4.70
CA SER A 51 10.25 7.93 -3.92
C SER A 51 10.02 7.81 -2.40
N SER A 52 8.79 7.49 -1.97
CA SER A 52 8.47 7.30 -0.54
C SER A 52 8.87 5.93 0.01
N ILE A 53 9.20 4.93 -0.83
CA ILE A 53 9.48 3.55 -0.42
C ILE A 53 10.52 3.44 0.70
N PRO A 54 11.74 4.02 0.60
CA PRO A 54 12.74 3.87 1.65
C PRO A 54 12.31 4.52 2.98
N TYR A 55 11.52 5.59 2.93
CA TYR A 55 10.97 6.24 4.12
C TYR A 55 9.86 5.39 4.75
N LEU A 56 9.02 4.74 3.95
CA LEU A 56 7.97 3.83 4.41
C LEU A 56 8.57 2.57 5.06
N GLU A 57 9.60 1.97 4.44
CA GLU A 57 10.31 0.83 5.01
C GLU A 57 10.88 1.19 6.37
N ARG A 58 11.63 2.30 6.47
CA ARG A 58 12.21 2.76 7.72
C ARG A 58 11.15 3.11 8.75
N TYR A 59 10.04 3.74 8.33
CA TYR A 59 8.94 4.04 9.23
C TYR A 59 8.30 2.77 9.82
N LEU A 60 8.05 1.76 9.00
CA LEU A 60 7.43 0.51 9.42
C LEU A 60 8.34 -0.35 10.32
N GLU A 61 9.67 -0.23 10.22
CA GLU A 61 10.61 -0.78 11.20
C GLU A 61 10.41 -0.16 12.59
N LEU A 62 10.17 1.14 12.64
CA LEU A 62 9.99 1.88 13.89
C LEU A 62 8.57 1.74 14.46
N SER A 63 7.55 1.57 13.62
CA SER A 63 6.14 1.62 13.96
C SER A 63 5.34 0.55 13.20
N GLN A 64 5.48 -0.71 13.62
CA GLN A 64 4.97 -1.89 12.91
C GLN A 64 3.43 -1.97 12.78
N ASN A 65 2.67 -1.27 13.63
CA ASN A 65 1.21 -1.45 13.72
C ASN A 65 0.38 -0.34 13.03
N GLU A 66 1.00 0.50 12.23
CA GLU A 66 0.33 1.61 11.55
C GLU A 66 -0.29 1.15 10.21
N LEU A 67 -1.54 0.73 10.29
CA LEU A 67 -2.35 0.23 9.18
C LEU A 67 -2.26 1.10 7.90
N TYR A 68 -2.43 2.41 8.06
CA TYR A 68 -2.45 3.34 6.95
C TYR A 68 -1.10 3.39 6.21
N PHE A 69 0.03 3.36 6.93
CA PHE A 69 1.36 3.36 6.31
C PHE A 69 1.68 2.05 5.58
N LYS A 70 1.13 0.91 6.03
CA LYS A 70 1.20 -0.36 5.29
C LYS A 70 0.43 -0.29 3.97
N LEU A 71 -0.73 0.37 3.96
CA LEU A 71 -1.51 0.62 2.74
C LEU A 71 -0.80 1.59 1.79
N LEU A 72 -0.15 2.65 2.30
CA LEU A 72 0.68 3.54 1.49
C LEU A 72 1.89 2.81 0.90
N TYR A 73 2.53 1.92 1.67
CA TYR A 73 3.63 1.10 1.19
C TYR A 73 3.20 0.14 0.07
N ALA A 74 2.06 -0.53 0.24
CA ALA A 74 1.48 -1.35 -0.81
C ALA A 74 1.18 -0.54 -2.09
N LYS A 75 0.64 0.67 -1.95
CA LYS A 75 0.42 1.60 -3.07
C LYS A 75 1.75 1.95 -3.75
N ALA A 76 2.76 2.34 -3.00
CA ALA A 76 4.06 2.72 -3.55
C ALA A 76 4.74 1.55 -4.30
N LEU A 77 4.63 0.33 -3.78
CA LEU A 77 5.11 -0.89 -4.46
C LEU A 77 4.37 -1.14 -5.78
N LEU A 78 3.06 -0.90 -5.84
CA LEU A 78 2.25 -1.06 -7.03
C LEU A 78 2.68 -0.06 -8.13
N TYR A 79 2.87 1.21 -7.79
CA TYR A 79 3.28 2.25 -8.74
C TYR A 79 4.76 2.14 -9.15
N ARG A 80 5.62 1.56 -8.30
CA ARG A 80 7.04 1.36 -8.62
C ARG A 80 7.27 0.58 -9.91
N ASN A 81 6.35 -0.30 -10.26
CA ASN A 81 6.49 -1.17 -11.41
C ASN A 81 6.34 -0.43 -12.73
N ASP A 82 5.60 0.68 -12.77
CA ASP A 82 5.43 1.50 -13.97
C ASP A 82 6.76 2.10 -14.46
N LEU A 83 7.68 2.36 -13.53
CA LEU A 83 9.02 2.89 -13.82
C LEU A 83 10.05 1.81 -14.20
N SER A 84 9.70 0.54 -14.03
CA SER A 84 10.63 -0.59 -14.12
C SER A 84 10.31 -1.57 -15.26
N VAL A 85 9.36 -1.21 -16.14
CA VAL A 85 8.96 -2.09 -17.26
C VAL A 85 10.18 -2.44 -18.11
N PRO A 86 10.44 -3.75 -18.36
CA PRO A 86 11.54 -4.18 -19.20
C PRO A 86 11.39 -3.65 -20.63
N LYS A 87 12.44 -3.04 -21.17
CA LYS A 87 12.44 -2.52 -22.53
C LYS A 87 12.87 -3.59 -23.52
N PRO A 88 12.33 -3.59 -24.75
CA PRO A 88 12.69 -4.58 -25.78
C PRO A 88 14.18 -4.61 -26.16
N ASP A 89 14.85 -3.47 -26.06
CA ASP A 89 16.25 -3.25 -26.38
C ASP A 89 17.24 -3.62 -25.25
N GLU A 90 16.71 -3.97 -24.07
CA GLU A 90 17.54 -4.41 -22.95
C GLU A 90 17.99 -5.87 -23.11
N PRO A 91 19.17 -6.27 -22.55
CA PRO A 91 19.61 -7.64 -22.50
C PRO A 91 18.56 -8.60 -21.89
N ALA A 92 18.44 -9.80 -22.42
CA ALA A 92 17.41 -10.76 -21.98
C ALA A 92 17.50 -11.06 -20.47
N GLU A 93 18.70 -11.17 -19.92
CA GLU A 93 18.92 -11.40 -18.49
C GLU A 93 18.41 -10.24 -17.63
N ASP A 94 18.66 -9.01 -18.03
CA ASP A 94 18.19 -7.81 -17.32
C ASP A 94 16.66 -7.72 -17.35
N ARG A 95 16.04 -8.03 -18.50
CA ARG A 95 14.58 -8.07 -18.63
C ARG A 95 13.95 -9.12 -17.69
N ILE A 96 14.56 -10.31 -17.63
CA ILE A 96 14.09 -11.39 -16.73
C ILE A 96 14.23 -10.96 -15.27
N ASN A 97 15.35 -10.36 -14.89
CA ASN A 97 15.56 -9.91 -13.51
C ASN A 97 14.60 -8.79 -13.13
N LYS A 98 14.36 -7.81 -14.01
CA LYS A 98 13.34 -6.77 -13.82
C LYS A 98 11.95 -7.36 -13.66
N ALA A 99 11.55 -8.28 -14.53
CA ALA A 99 10.25 -8.95 -14.45
C ALA A 99 10.06 -9.68 -13.10
N LYS A 100 11.09 -10.37 -12.61
CA LYS A 100 11.04 -11.02 -11.29
C LYS A 100 10.86 -10.01 -10.14
N ILE A 101 11.54 -8.85 -10.19
CA ILE A 101 11.41 -7.79 -9.18
C ILE A 101 9.99 -7.21 -9.23
N ILE A 102 9.47 -6.94 -10.41
CA ILE A 102 8.11 -6.44 -10.63
C ILE A 102 7.09 -7.43 -10.03
N GLN A 103 7.18 -8.70 -10.40
CA GLN A 103 6.27 -9.73 -9.88
C GLN A 103 6.34 -9.85 -8.35
N LYS A 104 7.54 -9.78 -7.77
CA LYS A 104 7.72 -9.78 -6.31
C LYS A 104 7.03 -8.58 -5.66
N ASN A 105 7.12 -7.39 -6.26
CA ASN A 105 6.48 -6.19 -5.74
C ASN A 105 4.94 -6.29 -5.81
N TYR A 106 4.37 -6.79 -6.91
CA TYR A 106 2.93 -7.01 -7.02
C TYR A 106 2.42 -8.01 -5.98
N ASN A 107 3.12 -9.13 -5.80
CA ASN A 107 2.76 -10.14 -4.81
C ASN A 107 2.84 -9.58 -3.37
N LEU A 108 3.86 -8.77 -3.07
CA LEU A 108 4.00 -8.12 -1.77
C LEU A 108 2.90 -7.07 -1.55
N ALA A 109 2.62 -6.25 -2.56
CA ALA A 109 1.52 -5.27 -2.51
C ALA A 109 0.17 -5.97 -2.28
N SER A 110 -0.13 -7.03 -3.04
CA SER A 110 -1.34 -7.83 -2.87
C SER A 110 -1.49 -8.36 -1.45
N LYS A 111 -0.43 -8.95 -0.88
CA LYS A 111 -0.43 -9.44 0.50
C LYS A 111 -0.70 -8.33 1.50
N LEU A 112 -0.02 -7.18 1.37
CA LEU A 112 -0.21 -6.04 2.25
C LEU A 112 -1.62 -5.47 2.16
N PHE A 113 -2.17 -5.34 0.94
CA PHE A 113 -3.56 -4.93 0.77
C PHE A 113 -4.52 -5.93 1.39
N GLN A 114 -4.36 -7.23 1.14
CA GLN A 114 -5.23 -8.25 1.68
C GLN A 114 -5.32 -8.16 3.21
N GLU A 115 -4.20 -8.15 3.89
CA GLU A 115 -4.15 -8.12 5.35
C GLU A 115 -4.76 -6.82 5.91
N ASN A 116 -4.42 -5.68 5.29
CA ASN A 116 -4.73 -4.38 5.87
C ASN A 116 -6.10 -3.83 5.42
N VAL A 117 -6.57 -4.12 4.21
CA VAL A 117 -7.92 -3.73 3.76
C VAL A 117 -8.99 -4.53 4.49
N LEU A 118 -8.80 -5.84 4.67
CA LEU A 118 -9.74 -6.66 5.44
C LEU A 118 -9.78 -6.24 6.93
N HIS A 119 -8.64 -5.87 7.49
CA HIS A 119 -8.61 -5.31 8.84
C HIS A 119 -9.33 -3.97 8.91
N LEU A 120 -9.07 -3.06 7.95
CA LEU A 120 -9.74 -1.76 7.86
C LEU A 120 -11.26 -1.92 7.74
N GLU A 121 -11.73 -2.78 6.83
CA GLU A 121 -13.16 -3.08 6.64
C GLU A 121 -13.82 -3.54 7.95
N LYS A 122 -13.12 -4.36 8.75
CA LYS A 122 -13.61 -4.84 10.04
C LYS A 122 -13.68 -3.75 11.10
N VAL A 123 -12.65 -2.91 11.23
CA VAL A 123 -12.56 -1.91 12.32
C VAL A 123 -13.17 -0.56 11.95
N ARG A 124 -13.25 -0.24 10.66
CA ARG A 124 -13.83 1.00 10.11
C ARG A 124 -14.61 0.71 8.83
N PRO A 125 -15.75 0.03 8.88
CA PRO A 125 -16.51 -0.38 7.69
C PRO A 125 -17.05 0.79 6.84
N ARG A 126 -17.04 2.01 7.39
CA ARG A 126 -17.43 3.25 6.69
C ARG A 126 -16.25 4.17 6.41
N ASP A 127 -15.03 3.64 6.35
CA ASP A 127 -13.86 4.44 5.97
C ASP A 127 -14.03 4.96 4.54
N PRO A 128 -13.93 6.29 4.30
CA PRO A 128 -14.17 6.88 2.98
C PRO A 128 -13.15 6.43 1.93
N ASN A 129 -12.00 5.91 2.35
CA ASN A 129 -10.97 5.41 1.44
C ASN A 129 -11.09 3.91 1.16
N LEU A 130 -12.07 3.21 1.74
CA LEU A 130 -12.17 1.75 1.62
C LEU A 130 -12.33 1.32 0.15
N GLY A 131 -13.15 2.03 -0.64
CA GLY A 131 -13.30 1.81 -2.08
C GLY A 131 -12.00 1.95 -2.84
N ARG A 132 -11.22 3.00 -2.53
CA ARG A 132 -9.88 3.22 -3.11
C ARG A 132 -8.92 2.06 -2.81
N TRP A 133 -8.92 1.55 -1.60
CA TRP A 133 -8.02 0.44 -1.22
C TRP A 133 -8.42 -0.87 -1.91
N TYR A 134 -9.72 -1.15 -2.08
CA TYR A 134 -10.19 -2.27 -2.88
C TYR A 134 -9.80 -2.15 -4.35
N TYR A 135 -9.90 -0.95 -4.92
CA TYR A 135 -9.51 -0.66 -6.30
C TYR A 135 -8.02 -0.91 -6.53
N LEU A 136 -7.14 -0.42 -5.64
CA LEU A 136 -5.70 -0.64 -5.73
C LEU A 136 -5.32 -2.11 -5.49
N TRP A 137 -6.00 -2.78 -4.57
CA TRP A 137 -5.81 -4.21 -4.38
C TRP A 137 -6.21 -5.01 -5.61
N ALA A 138 -7.28 -4.64 -6.29
CA ALA A 138 -7.69 -5.27 -7.54
C ALA A 138 -6.58 -5.23 -8.59
N PHE A 139 -5.90 -4.10 -8.77
CA PHE A 139 -4.76 -4.00 -9.68
C PHE A 139 -3.60 -4.91 -9.27
N SER A 140 -3.25 -4.97 -7.99
CA SER A 140 -2.16 -5.84 -7.53
C SER A 140 -2.46 -7.32 -7.80
N GLU A 141 -3.73 -7.75 -7.71
CA GLU A 141 -4.16 -9.09 -8.07
C GLU A 141 -4.15 -9.31 -9.60
N TRP A 142 -4.59 -8.32 -10.37
CA TRP A 142 -4.53 -8.39 -11.83
C TRP A 142 -3.10 -8.61 -12.32
N PHE A 143 -2.17 -7.79 -11.85
CA PHE A 143 -0.76 -7.89 -12.23
C PHE A 143 -0.05 -9.12 -11.63
N SER A 144 -0.66 -9.77 -10.63
CA SER A 144 -0.26 -11.09 -10.12
C SER A 144 -0.93 -12.26 -10.84
N ASP A 145 -1.64 -12.00 -11.95
CA ASP A 145 -2.39 -12.97 -12.77
C ASP A 145 -3.59 -13.62 -12.05
N ASN A 146 -4.08 -13.01 -10.96
CA ASN A 146 -5.25 -13.47 -10.21
C ASN A 146 -6.52 -12.76 -10.70
N LYS A 147 -6.89 -12.95 -11.98
CA LYS A 147 -7.93 -12.17 -12.67
C LYS A 147 -9.31 -12.26 -12.01
N GLU A 148 -9.76 -13.43 -11.61
CA GLU A 148 -11.07 -13.64 -10.96
C GLU A 148 -11.13 -12.94 -9.60
N LYS A 149 -10.04 -12.94 -8.85
CA LYS A 149 -9.95 -12.20 -7.58
C LYS A 149 -9.96 -10.70 -7.82
N SER A 150 -9.25 -10.24 -8.84
CA SER A 150 -9.25 -8.84 -9.27
C SER A 150 -10.66 -8.34 -9.59
N ILE A 151 -11.43 -9.08 -10.40
CA ILE A 151 -12.83 -8.76 -10.71
C ILE A 151 -13.66 -8.60 -9.43
N LYS A 152 -13.55 -9.55 -8.48
CA LYS A 152 -14.29 -9.48 -7.21
C LYS A 152 -13.94 -8.24 -6.39
N LEU A 153 -12.70 -7.79 -6.44
CA LEU A 153 -12.23 -6.61 -5.73
C LEU A 153 -12.66 -5.30 -6.41
N PHE A 154 -12.62 -5.22 -7.75
CA PHE A 154 -13.21 -4.09 -8.46
C PHE A 154 -14.71 -3.99 -8.20
N LEU A 155 -15.43 -5.11 -8.15
CA LEU A 155 -16.86 -5.11 -7.76
C LEU A 155 -17.10 -4.60 -6.33
N LYS A 156 -16.15 -4.82 -5.40
CA LYS A 156 -16.23 -4.21 -4.07
C LYS A 156 -15.99 -2.70 -4.13
N ALA A 157 -15.05 -2.22 -4.94
CA ALA A 157 -14.83 -0.79 -5.15
C ALA A 157 -16.09 -0.12 -5.76
N VAL A 158 -16.70 -0.75 -6.77
CA VAL A 158 -17.98 -0.30 -7.37
C VAL A 158 -19.10 -0.19 -6.33
N LYS A 159 -19.24 -1.16 -5.43
CA LYS A 159 -20.26 -1.11 -4.34
C LYS A 159 -20.04 0.04 -3.36
N LEU A 160 -18.86 0.62 -3.34
CA LEU A 160 -18.47 1.76 -2.52
C LEU A 160 -18.38 3.05 -3.34
N ASP A 161 -18.98 3.05 -4.52
CA ASP A 161 -19.04 4.18 -5.46
C ASP A 161 -17.65 4.77 -5.78
N TYR A 162 -16.63 3.92 -5.85
CA TYR A 162 -15.28 4.37 -6.13
C TYR A 162 -14.90 4.10 -7.59
N ARG A 163 -14.63 5.17 -8.33
CA ARG A 163 -14.18 5.16 -9.73
C ARG A 163 -15.01 4.20 -10.59
N LEU A 164 -16.31 4.44 -10.66
CA LEU A 164 -17.28 3.54 -11.31
C LEU A 164 -16.91 3.25 -12.77
N THR A 165 -16.65 4.30 -13.55
CA THR A 165 -16.34 4.22 -14.97
C THR A 165 -15.09 3.37 -15.20
N GLU A 166 -13.96 3.71 -14.55
CA GLU A 166 -12.72 2.96 -14.69
C GLU A 166 -12.84 1.53 -14.13
N SER A 167 -13.63 1.34 -13.07
CA SER A 167 -13.85 0.00 -12.52
C SER A 167 -14.64 -0.88 -13.50
N TYR A 168 -15.68 -0.37 -14.16
CA TYR A 168 -16.43 -1.11 -15.16
C TYR A 168 -15.58 -1.44 -16.39
N TYR A 169 -14.76 -0.51 -16.87
CA TYR A 169 -13.78 -0.75 -17.93
C TYR A 169 -12.83 -1.90 -17.57
N ASN A 170 -12.24 -1.86 -16.38
CA ASN A 170 -11.29 -2.87 -15.92
C ASN A 170 -11.94 -4.25 -15.75
N ILE A 171 -13.17 -4.32 -15.25
CA ILE A 171 -13.94 -5.55 -15.11
C ILE A 171 -14.25 -6.14 -16.49
N ALA A 172 -14.70 -5.32 -17.44
CA ALA A 172 -14.98 -5.75 -18.81
C ALA A 172 -13.75 -6.34 -19.48
N SER A 173 -12.62 -5.63 -19.41
CA SER A 173 -11.32 -6.07 -19.96
C SER A 173 -10.83 -7.40 -19.34
N LEU A 174 -11.04 -7.56 -18.03
CA LEU A 174 -10.69 -8.82 -17.34
C LEU A 174 -11.56 -9.98 -17.81
N TYR A 175 -12.88 -9.78 -17.93
CA TYR A 175 -13.79 -10.80 -18.45
C TYR A 175 -13.45 -11.19 -19.91
N GLU A 176 -13.10 -10.21 -20.77
CA GLU A 176 -12.58 -10.49 -22.12
C GLU A 176 -11.33 -11.37 -22.08
N SER A 177 -10.37 -11.00 -21.23
CA SER A 177 -9.12 -11.77 -21.09
C SER A 177 -9.31 -13.19 -20.57
N LEU A 178 -10.47 -13.48 -19.96
CA LEU A 178 -10.91 -14.79 -19.51
C LEU A 178 -11.81 -15.51 -20.52
N GLY A 179 -12.11 -14.89 -21.69
CA GLY A 179 -13.03 -15.42 -22.70
C GLY A 179 -14.50 -15.42 -22.27
N GLN A 180 -14.84 -14.68 -21.21
CA GLN A 180 -16.22 -14.60 -20.67
C GLN A 180 -16.99 -13.45 -21.34
N TRP A 181 -17.24 -13.58 -22.62
CA TRP A 181 -17.77 -12.52 -23.50
C TRP A 181 -19.13 -11.97 -23.09
N LYS A 182 -19.99 -12.80 -22.51
CA LYS A 182 -21.31 -12.36 -22.03
C LYS A 182 -21.18 -11.37 -20.88
N ASP A 183 -20.33 -11.67 -19.93
CA ASP A 183 -20.07 -10.80 -18.77
C ASP A 183 -19.30 -9.56 -19.19
N ALA A 184 -18.30 -9.70 -20.06
CA ALA A 184 -17.60 -8.56 -20.64
C ALA A 184 -18.55 -7.57 -21.30
N SER A 185 -19.48 -8.04 -22.19
CA SER A 185 -20.48 -7.20 -22.83
C SER A 185 -21.42 -6.49 -21.85
N LEU A 186 -21.76 -7.14 -20.73
CA LEU A 186 -22.54 -6.50 -19.66
C LEU A 186 -21.80 -5.32 -19.04
N TYR A 187 -20.51 -5.50 -18.74
CA TYR A 187 -19.71 -4.45 -18.09
C TYR A 187 -19.28 -3.36 -19.06
N TRP A 188 -19.10 -3.63 -20.35
CA TRP A 188 -18.93 -2.60 -21.37
C TRP A 188 -20.14 -1.66 -21.45
N ARG A 189 -21.35 -2.19 -21.43
CA ARG A 189 -22.58 -1.34 -21.38
C ARG A 189 -22.68 -0.50 -20.12
N LYS A 190 -22.20 -1.02 -18.96
CA LYS A 190 -22.17 -0.22 -17.72
C LYS A 190 -21.12 0.89 -17.80
N PHE A 191 -19.98 0.62 -18.41
CA PHE A 191 -18.94 1.61 -18.69
C PHE A 191 -19.49 2.73 -19.57
N GLU A 192 -20.05 2.41 -20.73
CA GLU A 192 -20.64 3.38 -21.66
C GLU A 192 -21.73 4.26 -21.00
N LYS A 193 -22.54 3.64 -20.14
CA LYS A 193 -23.56 4.38 -19.39
C LYS A 193 -22.94 5.35 -18.39
N ALA A 194 -21.98 4.90 -17.59
CA ALA A 194 -21.30 5.73 -16.60
C ALA A 194 -20.47 6.86 -17.24
N GLU A 195 -19.92 6.62 -18.43
CA GLU A 195 -19.19 7.64 -19.20
C GLU A 195 -20.13 8.75 -19.67
N LYS A 196 -21.30 8.41 -20.19
CA LYS A 196 -22.32 9.39 -20.58
C LYS A 196 -22.86 10.22 -19.41
N GLU A 197 -23.08 9.58 -18.26
CA GLU A 197 -23.53 10.28 -17.05
C GLU A 197 -22.49 11.32 -16.58
N LEU A 198 -21.18 11.04 -16.73
CA LEU A 198 -20.13 12.01 -16.43
C LEU A 198 -20.09 13.19 -17.42
N GLU A 199 -20.32 12.91 -18.71
CA GLU A 199 -20.35 13.96 -19.75
C GLU A 199 -21.54 14.93 -19.61
N GLU A 200 -22.64 14.46 -19.00
CA GLU A 200 -23.84 15.28 -18.78
C GLU A 200 -23.74 16.15 -17.50
N GLU A 201 -22.80 15.86 -16.59
CA GLU A 201 -22.58 16.62 -15.37
C GLU A 201 -21.55 17.76 -15.51
N ASP A 202 -20.74 17.78 -16.59
CA ASP A 202 -19.73 18.80 -16.91
C ASP A 202 -20.35 19.93 -17.80
#